data_ec4613d3e07004aa786257ed21751f62
#
_entry.id   ec4613d3e07004aa786257ed21751f62
#
_cell.length_a   1.000
_cell.length_b   1.000
_cell.length_c   1.000
_cell.angle_alpha   90.00
_cell.angle_beta   90.00
_cell.angle_gamma   90.00
#
_symmetry.space_group_name_H-M   'P 1'
#
loop_
_entity.id
_entity.type
_entity.pdbx_description
1 polymer ?
#
loop_
_entity_poly.entity_id
_entity_poly.type
_entity_poly.pdbx_seq_one_letter_code
_entity_poly.pdbx_strand_id
1 'polypeptide(L)'
;MNTISDLELTSNEAHAAQQQACRLRLGQMFNDHHDFIWRLIRRLGLSRGAADDAAQQVFLVAAERILDIQEGRERAFLFGTALRVARRVSRNEKRWVLEDDMDLRNSQVARPEDLADQRRAVDLMGRILANMDHDLKTVFILAELEGQTMPQVSALLEIPLGTATSRLRRARVAFRAAVAAFEASIPGAKS
;
A
#
# COMPACT_ATOMS: atom_id res chain seq x y z
N MET A 1 -35.69 9.79 44.34
CA MET A 1 -34.64 8.76 44.42
C MET A 1 -34.48 8.10 43.04
N ASN A 2 -33.98 8.81 41.99
CA ASN A 2 -33.78 8.19 40.65
C ASN A 2 -32.60 8.77 39.87
N THR A 3 -31.77 9.62 40.47
CA THR A 3 -30.73 10.35 39.78
C THR A 3 -29.54 9.49 39.28
N ILE A 4 -29.27 8.36 39.96
CA ILE A 4 -28.14 7.47 39.63
C ILE A 4 -28.50 6.61 38.37
N SER A 5 -29.73 6.10 38.31
CA SER A 5 -30.22 5.27 37.19
C SER A 5 -30.29 6.05 35.85
N ASP A 6 -30.67 7.33 35.93
CA ASP A 6 -30.73 8.18 34.73
C ASP A 6 -29.32 8.56 34.22
N LEU A 7 -28.33 8.72 35.09
CA LEU A 7 -26.94 8.96 34.71
C LEU A 7 -26.27 7.74 34.09
N GLU A 8 -26.60 6.54 34.57
CA GLU A 8 -26.08 5.29 34.00
C GLU A 8 -26.71 4.99 32.64
N LEU A 9 -27.99 5.28 32.43
CA LEU A 9 -28.69 5.12 31.15
C LEU A 9 -28.12 6.08 30.09
N THR A 10 -27.93 7.35 30.42
CA THR A 10 -27.35 8.34 29.50
C THR A 10 -25.89 8.05 29.17
N SER A 11 -25.11 7.51 30.10
CA SER A 11 -23.73 7.07 29.86
C SER A 11 -23.67 5.87 28.92
N ASN A 12 -24.57 4.90 29.05
CA ASN A 12 -24.64 3.71 28.21
C ASN A 12 -25.09 4.06 26.76
N GLU A 13 -26.05 4.96 26.63
CA GLU A 13 -26.51 5.47 25.32
C GLU A 13 -25.42 6.24 24.62
N ALA A 14 -24.68 7.10 25.31
CA ALA A 14 -23.54 7.82 24.75
C ALA A 14 -22.42 6.87 24.31
N HIS A 15 -22.14 5.82 25.08
CA HIS A 15 -21.15 4.81 24.73
C HIS A 15 -21.54 3.99 23.48
N ALA A 16 -22.82 3.60 23.41
CA ALA A 16 -23.38 2.91 22.24
C ALA A 16 -23.33 3.77 20.98
N ALA A 17 -23.68 5.06 21.10
CA ALA A 17 -23.61 6.02 20.00
C ALA A 17 -22.15 6.21 19.50
N GLN A 18 -21.20 6.33 20.41
CA GLN A 18 -19.77 6.43 20.08
C GLN A 18 -19.25 5.17 19.37
N GLN A 19 -19.62 4.00 19.85
CA GLN A 19 -19.25 2.73 19.19
C GLN A 19 -19.83 2.64 17.79
N GLN A 20 -21.08 3.06 17.61
CA GLN A 20 -21.73 3.08 16.30
C GLN A 20 -21.03 4.07 15.33
N ALA A 21 -20.67 5.25 15.80
CA ALA A 21 -19.92 6.23 15.02
C ALA A 21 -18.52 5.67 14.60
N CYS A 22 -17.82 5.01 15.51
CA CYS A 22 -16.55 4.36 15.20
C CYS A 22 -16.68 3.26 14.14
N ARG A 23 -17.73 2.43 14.21
CA ARG A 23 -18.00 1.39 13.21
C ARG A 23 -18.31 1.98 11.84
N LEU A 24 -19.13 3.02 11.77
CA LEU A 24 -19.45 3.69 10.51
C LEU A 24 -18.19 4.31 9.88
N ARG A 25 -17.38 5.01 10.68
CA ARG A 25 -16.13 5.60 10.22
C ARG A 25 -15.15 4.55 9.72
N LEU A 26 -14.98 3.44 10.44
CA LEU A 26 -14.13 2.33 9.99
C LEU A 26 -14.62 1.71 8.69
N GLY A 27 -15.94 1.53 8.54
CA GLY A 27 -16.56 1.06 7.29
C GLY A 27 -16.28 1.97 6.10
N GLN A 28 -16.37 3.29 6.31
CA GLN A 28 -16.00 4.29 5.29
C GLN A 28 -14.52 4.19 4.93
N MET A 29 -13.63 4.16 5.93
CA MET A 29 -12.19 3.99 5.71
C MET A 29 -11.88 2.72 4.90
N PHE A 30 -12.57 1.63 5.17
CA PHE A 30 -12.41 0.38 4.44
C PHE A 30 -12.85 0.54 2.98
N ASN A 31 -14.07 1.02 2.75
CA ASN A 31 -14.61 1.18 1.40
C ASN A 31 -13.77 2.12 0.53
N ASP A 32 -13.28 3.22 1.11
CA ASP A 32 -12.55 4.25 0.37
C ASP A 32 -11.09 3.89 0.10
N HIS A 33 -10.47 3.02 0.94
CA HIS A 33 -9.03 2.84 0.92
C HIS A 33 -8.56 1.40 0.79
N HIS A 34 -9.42 0.37 0.94
CA HIS A 34 -9.01 -1.04 0.92
C HIS A 34 -8.22 -1.40 -0.35
N ASP A 35 -8.76 -1.08 -1.51
CA ASP A 35 -8.15 -1.43 -2.80
C ASP A 35 -6.81 -0.73 -3.00
N PHE A 36 -6.70 0.53 -2.56
CA PHE A 36 -5.44 1.26 -2.59
C PHE A 36 -4.39 0.60 -1.69
N ILE A 37 -4.75 0.28 -0.44
CA ILE A 37 -3.86 -0.36 0.52
C ILE A 37 -3.41 -1.74 0.03
N TRP A 38 -4.34 -2.53 -0.49
CA TRP A 38 -4.04 -3.86 -1.02
C TRP A 38 -3.07 -3.79 -2.21
N ARG A 39 -3.33 -2.93 -3.21
CA ARG A 39 -2.43 -2.72 -4.35
C ARG A 39 -1.05 -2.24 -3.91
N LEU A 40 -0.99 -1.30 -2.97
CA LEU A 40 0.27 -0.83 -2.42
C LEU A 40 1.09 -1.97 -1.81
N ILE A 41 0.47 -2.80 -0.96
CA ILE A 41 1.12 -3.93 -0.31
C ILE A 41 1.62 -4.95 -1.35
N ARG A 42 0.82 -5.25 -2.37
CA ARG A 42 1.22 -6.10 -3.50
C ARG A 42 2.44 -5.53 -4.24
N ARG A 43 2.44 -4.24 -4.55
CA ARG A 43 3.55 -3.55 -5.23
C ARG A 43 4.81 -3.46 -4.38
N LEU A 44 4.68 -3.52 -3.07
CA LEU A 44 5.83 -3.63 -2.16
C LEU A 44 6.48 -5.02 -2.19
N GLY A 45 5.86 -6.00 -2.84
CA GLY A 45 6.43 -7.31 -3.14
C GLY A 45 5.89 -8.47 -2.31
N LEU A 46 4.74 -8.31 -1.65
CA LEU A 46 4.09 -9.40 -0.94
C LEU A 46 3.30 -10.28 -1.93
N SER A 47 3.24 -11.59 -1.67
CA SER A 47 2.37 -12.53 -2.39
C SER A 47 0.90 -12.14 -2.21
N ARG A 48 -0.02 -12.71 -3.01
CA ARG A 48 -1.45 -12.39 -2.92
C ARG A 48 -2.01 -12.70 -1.53
N GLY A 49 -1.78 -13.93 -1.04
CA GLY A 49 -2.25 -14.32 0.29
C GLY A 49 -1.67 -13.46 1.41
N ALA A 50 -0.35 -13.19 1.36
CA ALA A 50 0.29 -12.31 2.34
C ALA A 50 -0.23 -10.86 2.26
N ALA A 51 -0.64 -10.40 1.09
CA ALA A 51 -1.22 -9.07 0.92
C ALA A 51 -2.65 -8.99 1.47
N ASP A 52 -3.45 -10.06 1.31
CA ASP A 52 -4.78 -10.16 1.90
C ASP A 52 -4.68 -10.10 3.43
N ASP A 53 -3.79 -10.91 4.04
CA ASP A 53 -3.55 -10.91 5.48
C ASP A 53 -3.00 -9.58 5.99
N ALA A 54 -2.06 -8.99 5.24
CA ALA A 54 -1.46 -7.71 5.60
C ALA A 54 -2.48 -6.56 5.51
N ALA A 55 -3.35 -6.55 4.49
CA ALA A 55 -4.41 -5.56 4.39
C ALA A 55 -5.41 -5.71 5.54
N GLN A 56 -5.83 -6.91 5.86
CA GLN A 56 -6.66 -7.18 7.04
C GLN A 56 -6.01 -6.65 8.32
N GLN A 57 -4.73 -6.94 8.53
CA GLN A 57 -3.99 -6.46 9.70
C GLN A 57 -3.94 -4.92 9.78
N VAL A 58 -3.84 -4.22 8.64
CA VAL A 58 -3.87 -2.74 8.59
C VAL A 58 -5.20 -2.21 9.12
N PHE A 59 -6.33 -2.80 8.70
CA PHE A 59 -7.65 -2.36 9.16
C PHE A 59 -7.97 -2.79 10.59
N LEU A 60 -7.42 -3.91 11.08
CA LEU A 60 -7.50 -4.27 12.50
C LEU A 60 -6.80 -3.23 13.37
N VAL A 61 -5.59 -2.80 13.00
CA VAL A 61 -4.88 -1.72 13.71
C VAL A 61 -5.65 -0.40 13.63
N ALA A 62 -6.31 -0.11 12.51
CA ALA A 62 -7.16 1.08 12.39
C ALA A 62 -8.38 1.00 13.31
N ALA A 63 -9.01 -0.18 13.43
CA ALA A 63 -10.13 -0.40 14.35
C ALA A 63 -9.73 -0.20 15.82
N GLU A 64 -8.59 -0.74 16.22
CA GLU A 64 -8.05 -0.59 17.58
C GLU A 64 -7.73 0.87 17.94
N ARG A 65 -7.34 1.67 16.93
CA ARG A 65 -6.89 3.05 17.11
C ARG A 65 -7.81 4.10 16.49
N ILE A 66 -9.07 3.74 16.23
CA ILE A 66 -10.01 4.60 15.49
C ILE A 66 -10.21 5.97 16.13
N LEU A 67 -10.17 6.05 17.45
CA LEU A 67 -10.31 7.30 18.21
C LEU A 67 -9.05 8.17 18.16
N ASP A 68 -7.87 7.58 17.92
CA ASP A 68 -6.60 8.30 17.82
C ASP A 68 -6.40 8.89 16.41
N ILE A 69 -7.16 8.40 15.42
CA ILE A 69 -7.04 8.84 14.03
C ILE A 69 -7.75 10.17 13.85
N GLN A 70 -7.01 11.23 13.55
CA GLN A 70 -7.58 12.54 13.25
C GLN A 70 -8.41 12.49 11.97
N GLU A 71 -9.53 13.24 11.93
CA GLU A 71 -10.35 13.38 10.73
C GLU A 71 -9.52 13.96 9.56
N GLY A 72 -9.70 13.38 8.37
CA GLY A 72 -8.94 13.74 7.17
C GLY A 72 -7.52 13.17 7.12
N ARG A 73 -7.07 12.45 8.17
CA ARG A 73 -5.76 11.77 8.21
C ARG A 73 -5.84 10.26 8.04
N GLU A 74 -7.03 9.74 7.77
CA GLU A 74 -7.31 8.30 7.66
C GLU A 74 -6.39 7.63 6.64
N ARG A 75 -6.27 8.21 5.46
CA ARG A 75 -5.41 7.69 4.38
C ARG A 75 -3.94 7.66 4.80
N ALA A 76 -3.44 8.71 5.43
CA ALA A 76 -2.05 8.77 5.90
C ALA A 76 -1.78 7.74 6.99
N PHE A 77 -2.72 7.55 7.93
CA PHE A 77 -2.62 6.54 8.97
C PHE A 77 -2.58 5.12 8.40
N LEU A 78 -3.54 4.78 7.51
CA LEU A 78 -3.62 3.47 6.86
C LEU A 78 -2.35 3.19 6.05
N PHE A 79 -1.88 4.19 5.30
CA PHE A 79 -0.67 4.07 4.51
C PHE A 79 0.57 3.81 5.38
N GLY A 80 0.81 4.62 6.41
CA GLY A 80 1.93 4.42 7.34
C GLY A 80 1.87 3.05 8.05
N THR A 81 0.66 2.59 8.37
CA THR A 81 0.43 1.26 8.94
C THR A 81 0.73 0.16 7.91
N ALA A 82 0.29 0.31 6.66
CA ALA A 82 0.56 -0.63 5.57
C ALA A 82 2.06 -0.79 5.31
N LEU A 83 2.82 0.29 5.29
CA LEU A 83 4.27 0.23 5.15
C LEU A 83 4.95 -0.55 6.29
N ARG A 84 4.51 -0.33 7.53
CA ARG A 84 5.05 -1.04 8.70
C ARG A 84 4.72 -2.53 8.65
N VAL A 85 3.47 -2.87 8.32
CA VAL A 85 3.02 -4.26 8.18
C VAL A 85 3.76 -4.95 7.04
N ALA A 86 3.80 -4.36 5.84
CA ALA A 86 4.49 -4.92 4.69
C ALA A 86 5.99 -5.15 4.96
N ARG A 87 6.66 -4.19 5.62
CA ARG A 87 8.08 -4.34 6.00
C ARG A 87 8.28 -5.49 6.99
N ARG A 88 7.37 -5.69 7.94
CA ARG A 88 7.42 -6.80 8.91
C ARG A 88 7.25 -8.14 8.20
N VAL A 89 6.23 -8.27 7.35
CA VAL A 89 5.93 -9.49 6.59
C VAL A 89 7.07 -9.83 5.63
N SER A 90 7.55 -8.87 4.84
CA SER A 90 8.66 -9.07 3.90
C SER A 90 9.96 -9.54 4.57
N ARG A 91 10.26 -9.10 5.81
CA ARG A 91 11.40 -9.63 6.58
C ARG A 91 11.22 -11.10 6.94
N ASN A 92 10.00 -11.51 7.23
CA ASN A 92 9.67 -12.89 7.56
C ASN A 92 9.64 -13.76 6.30
N GLU A 93 9.08 -13.26 5.19
CA GLU A 93 8.99 -13.98 3.91
C GLU A 93 10.34 -14.18 3.22
N LYS A 94 11.28 -13.25 3.29
CA LYS A 94 12.65 -13.46 2.81
C LYS A 94 13.32 -14.68 3.42
N ARG A 95 12.73 -15.23 4.46
CA ARG A 95 13.15 -16.47 5.12
C ARG A 95 12.50 -17.72 4.47
N TRP A 96 11.44 -17.57 3.63
CA TRP A 96 10.59 -18.70 3.21
C TRP A 96 10.20 -18.78 1.74
N VAL A 97 10.40 -17.76 0.87
CA VAL A 97 9.82 -17.80 -0.48
C VAL A 97 10.82 -17.47 -1.57
N LEU A 98 11.16 -18.52 -2.28
CA LEU A 98 11.60 -18.56 -3.68
C LEU A 98 10.48 -19.21 -4.53
N GLU A 99 9.23 -18.88 -4.36
CA GLU A 99 8.16 -19.35 -5.26
C GLU A 99 6.88 -18.56 -5.05
N ASP A 100 6.37 -18.12 -6.15
CA ASP A 100 4.97 -17.94 -6.54
C ASP A 100 4.48 -16.53 -6.84
N ASP A 101 4.16 -16.39 -8.11
CA ASP A 101 3.09 -15.67 -8.81
C ASP A 101 2.79 -14.22 -8.38
N MET A 102 3.49 -13.30 -9.04
CA MET A 102 3.12 -11.89 -9.07
C MET A 102 1.96 -11.63 -10.04
N ASP A 103 0.75 -12.04 -9.67
CA ASP A 103 -0.45 -11.69 -10.43
C ASP A 103 -0.89 -10.24 -10.11
N LEU A 104 -0.21 -9.28 -10.71
CA LEU A 104 -0.59 -7.86 -10.69
C LEU A 104 -1.61 -7.58 -11.80
N ARG A 105 -2.75 -8.27 -11.79
CA ARG A 105 -3.80 -8.02 -12.78
C ARG A 105 -4.49 -6.69 -12.51
N ASN A 106 -4.19 -5.73 -13.36
CA ASN A 106 -5.11 -4.63 -13.62
C ASN A 106 -6.27 -5.20 -14.46
N SER A 107 -7.48 -5.09 -13.94
CA SER A 107 -8.70 -5.54 -14.60
C SER A 107 -9.05 -4.59 -15.76
N GLN A 108 -8.42 -4.77 -16.92
CA GLN A 108 -8.91 -4.26 -18.19
C GLN A 108 -8.90 -5.41 -19.21
N VAL A 109 -10.04 -5.60 -19.85
CA VAL A 109 -10.25 -6.61 -20.90
C VAL A 109 -9.39 -6.24 -22.11
N ALA A 110 -8.25 -6.91 -22.25
CA ALA A 110 -7.33 -6.76 -23.40
C ALA A 110 -7.32 -8.02 -24.27
N ARG A 111 -6.95 -7.90 -25.53
CA ARG A 111 -6.82 -9.02 -26.48
C ARG A 111 -5.72 -9.99 -26.04
N PRO A 112 -5.77 -11.29 -26.44
CA PRO A 112 -4.84 -12.32 -25.94
C PRO A 112 -3.35 -12.01 -26.17
N GLU A 113 -3.00 -11.38 -27.26
CA GLU A 113 -1.61 -10.97 -27.60
C GLU A 113 -1.13 -9.81 -26.73
N ASP A 114 -1.99 -8.80 -26.52
CA ASP A 114 -1.73 -7.67 -25.61
C ASP A 114 -1.58 -8.14 -24.16
N LEU A 115 -2.27 -9.23 -23.79
CA LEU A 115 -2.19 -9.84 -22.45
C LEU A 115 -0.83 -10.48 -22.17
N ALA A 116 -0.19 -11.09 -23.17
CA ALA A 116 1.13 -11.70 -23.00
C ALA A 116 2.21 -10.63 -22.76
N ASP A 117 2.17 -9.55 -23.53
CA ASP A 117 3.12 -8.44 -23.40
C ASP A 117 2.89 -7.64 -22.12
N GLN A 118 1.62 -7.44 -21.73
CA GLN A 118 1.30 -6.83 -20.46
C GLN A 118 1.79 -7.68 -19.25
N ARG A 119 1.63 -9.00 -19.31
CA ARG A 119 2.16 -9.90 -18.27
C ARG A 119 3.67 -9.80 -18.15
N ARG A 120 4.40 -9.83 -19.28
CA ARG A 120 5.87 -9.66 -19.29
C ARG A 120 6.29 -8.31 -18.71
N ALA A 121 5.58 -7.22 -19.05
CA ALA A 121 5.86 -5.90 -18.52
C ALA A 121 5.61 -5.81 -17.00
N VAL A 122 4.53 -6.44 -16.51
CA VAL A 122 4.21 -6.52 -15.08
C VAL A 122 5.25 -7.35 -14.32
N ASP A 123 5.66 -8.50 -14.88
CA ASP A 123 6.70 -9.35 -14.28
C ASP A 123 8.05 -8.62 -14.22
N LEU A 124 8.42 -7.92 -15.29
CA LEU A 124 9.64 -7.11 -15.32
C LEU A 124 9.58 -5.99 -14.27
N MET A 125 8.46 -5.26 -14.20
CA MET A 125 8.23 -4.24 -13.19
C MET A 125 8.43 -4.83 -11.77
N GLY A 126 7.84 -5.99 -11.51
CA GLY A 126 7.95 -6.69 -10.25
C GLY A 126 9.38 -7.04 -9.89
N ARG A 127 10.16 -7.60 -10.82
CA ARG A 127 11.58 -7.93 -10.62
C ARG A 127 12.43 -6.68 -10.34
N ILE A 128 12.20 -5.60 -11.09
CA ILE A 128 12.91 -4.33 -10.88
C ILE A 128 12.61 -3.78 -9.48
N LEU A 129 11.32 -3.73 -9.11
CA LEU A 129 10.91 -3.25 -7.79
C LEU A 129 11.42 -4.15 -6.66
N ALA A 130 11.50 -5.48 -6.86
CA ALA A 130 12.04 -6.41 -5.86
C ALA A 130 13.50 -6.10 -5.50
N ASN A 131 14.30 -5.70 -6.49
CA ASN A 131 15.71 -5.40 -6.33
C ASN A 131 16.01 -3.93 -5.96
N MET A 132 15.00 -3.07 -5.94
CA MET A 132 15.16 -1.65 -5.58
C MET A 132 15.24 -1.47 -4.08
N ASP A 133 16.10 -0.53 -3.63
CA ASP A 133 16.12 -0.10 -2.22
C ASP A 133 14.72 0.27 -1.73
N HIS A 134 14.38 -0.13 -0.50
CA HIS A 134 13.02 0.01 0.04
C HIS A 134 12.50 1.44 0.01
N ASP A 135 13.33 2.41 0.39
CA ASP A 135 12.93 3.81 0.45
C ASP A 135 12.71 4.40 -0.94
N LEU A 136 13.55 3.99 -1.91
CA LEU A 136 13.40 4.39 -3.31
C LEU A 136 12.17 3.74 -3.93
N LYS A 137 11.96 2.43 -3.69
CA LYS A 137 10.78 1.67 -4.12
C LYS A 137 9.49 2.33 -3.66
N THR A 138 9.41 2.65 -2.37
CA THR A 138 8.21 3.23 -1.77
C THR A 138 7.86 4.57 -2.42
N VAL A 139 8.83 5.47 -2.58
CA VAL A 139 8.61 6.76 -3.24
C VAL A 139 8.23 6.57 -4.71
N PHE A 140 8.87 5.63 -5.41
CA PHE A 140 8.56 5.32 -6.81
C PHE A 140 7.12 4.82 -6.98
N ILE A 141 6.70 3.84 -6.16
CA ILE A 141 5.34 3.29 -6.20
C ILE A 141 4.32 4.41 -5.99
N LEU A 142 4.50 5.25 -4.97
CA LEU A 142 3.56 6.32 -4.68
C LEU A 142 3.45 7.34 -5.81
N ALA A 143 4.57 7.79 -6.34
CA ALA A 143 4.58 8.84 -7.35
C ALA A 143 4.20 8.32 -8.74
N GLU A 144 4.82 7.22 -9.19
CA GLU A 144 4.70 6.74 -10.57
C GLU A 144 3.51 5.78 -10.77
N LEU A 145 3.19 4.96 -9.77
CA LEU A 145 2.15 3.94 -9.92
C LEU A 145 0.83 4.33 -9.26
N GLU A 146 0.87 5.12 -8.18
CA GLU A 146 -0.33 5.60 -7.49
C GLU A 146 -0.66 7.07 -7.81
N GLY A 147 0.14 7.74 -8.66
CA GLY A 147 -0.13 9.10 -9.13
C GLY A 147 -0.12 10.16 -8.04
N GLN A 148 0.57 9.90 -6.90
CA GLN A 148 0.63 10.87 -5.81
C GLN A 148 1.58 12.02 -6.16
N THR A 149 1.16 13.25 -5.88
CA THR A 149 2.05 14.42 -5.99
C THR A 149 3.16 14.38 -4.94
N MET A 150 4.29 15.03 -5.20
CA MET A 150 5.42 15.03 -4.26
C MET A 150 5.08 15.59 -2.87
N PRO A 151 4.26 16.64 -2.72
CA PRO A 151 3.75 17.06 -1.41
C PRO A 151 2.95 15.95 -0.70
N GLN A 152 2.10 15.19 -1.43
CA GLN A 152 1.36 14.06 -0.87
C GLN A 152 2.30 12.93 -0.44
N VAL A 153 3.30 12.59 -1.27
CA VAL A 153 4.34 11.60 -0.93
C VAL A 153 5.10 12.02 0.32
N SER A 154 5.52 13.29 0.40
CA SER A 154 6.21 13.87 1.56
C SER A 154 5.37 13.72 2.84
N ALA A 155 4.08 14.08 2.78
CA ALA A 155 3.16 13.96 3.90
C ALA A 155 2.89 12.51 4.31
N LEU A 156 2.69 11.60 3.33
CA LEU A 156 2.42 10.17 3.59
C LEU A 156 3.61 9.45 4.22
N LEU A 157 4.84 9.84 3.83
CA LEU A 157 6.08 9.22 4.33
C LEU A 157 6.65 9.94 5.55
N GLU A 158 6.08 11.09 5.92
CA GLU A 158 6.58 11.96 7.01
C GLU A 158 8.06 12.34 6.81
N ILE A 159 8.45 12.65 5.56
CA ILE A 159 9.80 13.07 5.19
C ILE A 159 9.78 14.45 4.53
N PRO A 160 10.87 15.23 4.61
CA PRO A 160 10.97 16.53 3.92
C PRO A 160 10.72 16.38 2.41
N LEU A 161 10.05 17.36 1.79
CA LEU A 161 9.75 17.38 0.36
C LEU A 161 11.01 17.23 -0.51
N GLY A 162 12.11 17.88 -0.12
CA GLY A 162 13.40 17.75 -0.80
C GLY A 162 13.94 16.30 -0.75
N THR A 163 13.74 15.61 0.37
CA THR A 163 14.11 14.20 0.52
C THR A 163 13.26 13.31 -0.38
N ALA A 164 11.93 13.52 -0.39
CA ALA A 164 11.03 12.77 -1.27
C ALA A 164 11.42 12.96 -2.75
N THR A 165 11.65 14.22 -3.17
CA THR A 165 12.04 14.55 -4.56
C THR A 165 13.40 13.92 -4.94
N SER A 166 14.39 13.98 -4.06
CA SER A 166 15.71 13.37 -4.33
C SER A 166 15.64 11.85 -4.40
N ARG A 167 14.84 11.20 -3.54
CA ARG A 167 14.57 9.77 -3.59
C ARG A 167 13.88 9.37 -4.90
N LEU A 168 12.85 10.10 -5.34
CA LEU A 168 12.19 9.83 -6.63
C LEU A 168 13.17 9.91 -7.79
N ARG A 169 14.01 10.96 -7.85
CA ARG A 169 15.02 11.10 -8.90
C ARG A 169 15.96 9.89 -8.93
N ARG A 170 16.45 9.45 -7.77
CA ARG A 170 17.31 8.26 -7.66
C ARG A 170 16.57 6.98 -8.06
N ALA A 171 15.31 6.83 -7.65
CA ALA A 171 14.48 5.69 -7.99
C ALA A 171 14.26 5.59 -9.51
N ARG A 172 13.97 6.72 -10.19
CA ARG A 172 13.83 6.77 -11.66
C ARG A 172 15.13 6.39 -12.38
N VAL A 173 16.28 6.79 -11.85
CA VAL A 173 17.60 6.41 -12.41
C VAL A 173 17.81 4.90 -12.25
N ALA A 174 17.58 4.36 -11.06
CA ALA A 174 17.71 2.93 -10.80
C ALA A 174 16.76 2.10 -11.66
N PHE A 175 15.51 2.54 -11.80
CA PHE A 175 14.51 1.89 -12.62
C PHE A 175 14.94 1.83 -14.10
N ARG A 176 15.33 2.98 -14.68
CA ARG A 176 15.78 3.04 -16.08
C ARG A 176 17.02 2.18 -16.33
N ALA A 177 17.98 2.19 -15.40
CA ALA A 177 19.16 1.35 -15.51
C ALA A 177 18.80 -0.15 -15.50
N ALA A 178 17.85 -0.56 -14.67
CA ALA A 178 17.39 -1.95 -14.61
C ALA A 178 16.63 -2.37 -15.88
N VAL A 179 15.80 -1.48 -16.45
CA VAL A 179 15.12 -1.72 -17.74
C VAL A 179 16.16 -1.90 -18.85
N ALA A 180 17.12 -0.99 -18.97
CA ALA A 180 18.16 -1.06 -19.99
C ALA A 180 19.01 -2.33 -19.88
N ALA A 181 19.34 -2.76 -18.66
CA ALA A 181 20.05 -4.02 -18.42
C ALA A 181 19.23 -5.24 -18.85
N PHE A 182 17.92 -5.20 -18.62
CA PHE A 182 17.01 -6.27 -19.08
C PHE A 182 16.91 -6.31 -20.60
N GLU A 183 16.71 -5.18 -21.27
CA GLU A 183 16.68 -5.09 -22.74
C GLU A 183 17.97 -5.60 -23.37
N ALA A 184 19.12 -5.27 -22.80
CA ALA A 184 20.42 -5.77 -23.26
C ALA A 184 20.59 -7.29 -23.06
N SER A 185 19.82 -7.92 -22.17
CA SER A 185 19.86 -9.35 -21.90
C SER A 185 18.98 -10.19 -22.84
N ILE A 186 18.12 -9.53 -23.67
CA ILE A 186 17.27 -10.21 -24.64
C ILE A 186 18.08 -10.45 -25.94
N PRO A 187 18.35 -11.71 -26.32
CA PRO A 187 19.02 -12.00 -27.60
C PRO A 187 18.09 -11.63 -28.75
N GLY A 188 18.42 -10.61 -29.54
CA GLY A 188 17.67 -10.22 -30.74
C GLY A 188 17.07 -8.81 -30.76
N ALA A 189 17.28 -7.98 -29.75
CA ALA A 189 16.77 -6.59 -29.72
C ALA A 189 17.69 -5.57 -30.47
N LYS A 190 18.48 -6.03 -31.41
CA LYS A 190 19.26 -5.15 -32.31
C LYS A 190 18.86 -5.46 -33.75
N SER A 191 17.88 -4.71 -34.26
CA SER A 191 17.72 -4.39 -35.67
C SER A 191 16.99 -3.07 -35.81
#